data_824b29c8c75f83b0dbdcd707ddb84a8b
#
_entry.id   824b29c8c75f83b0dbdcd707ddb84a8b
#
_cell.length_a   1.000
_cell.length_b   1.000
_cell.length_c   1.000
_cell.angle_alpha   90.00
_cell.angle_beta   90.00
_cell.angle_gamma   90.00
#
_symmetry.space_group_name_H-M   'P 1'
#
loop_
_entity.id
_entity.type
_entity.pdbx_description
1 polymer ?
#
loop_
_entity_poly.entity_id
_entity_poly.type
_entity_poly.pdbx_seq_one_letter_code
_entity_poly.pdbx_strand_id
1 'polypeptide(L)'
;MALIEVLTGFKYIGEQIKFFEQSGAHNYVFGLEESYGCLAGTYARDKDACVAVMMLCEVAAYYKQQGKTLWDAMVDMYEEYGYYKEGLATMTLKGIDGAKEIQTMMTNFRENPPKELGGFKVLAVRDYKADVRVDLVSGEKSATGLPSSNVLYYCLLYTSPSPRDRS
;
A
#
# COMPACT_ATOMS: atom_id res chain seq x y z
N MET A 1 11.92 -4.01 12.97
CA MET A 1 11.80 -4.19 11.49
C MET A 1 11.36 -2.86 10.90
N ALA A 2 11.97 -2.36 9.83
CA ALA A 2 11.55 -1.13 9.15
C ALA A 2 10.55 -1.46 8.04
N LEU A 3 9.47 -0.69 7.91
CA LEU A 3 8.54 -0.72 6.80
C LEU A 3 8.90 0.41 5.84
N ILE A 4 9.05 0.08 4.55
CA ILE A 4 9.34 1.07 3.51
C ILE A 4 8.20 1.02 2.50
N GLU A 5 7.55 2.15 2.30
CA GLU A 5 6.51 2.32 1.30
C GLU A 5 7.13 2.75 -0.02
N VAL A 6 6.61 2.20 -1.12
CA VAL A 6 6.98 2.56 -2.49
C VAL A 6 5.71 2.74 -3.33
N LEU A 7 5.85 3.29 -4.53
CA LEU A 7 4.73 3.34 -5.48
C LEU A 7 4.37 1.94 -5.97
N THR A 8 3.14 1.78 -6.46
CA THR A 8 2.67 0.56 -7.12
C THR A 8 3.57 0.16 -8.29
N GLY A 9 3.97 -1.08 -8.30
CA GLY A 9 4.87 -1.67 -9.28
C GLY A 9 6.07 -2.32 -8.61
N PHE A 10 6.18 -3.65 -8.74
CA PHE A 10 7.22 -4.44 -8.06
C PHE A 10 8.65 -4.00 -8.42
N LYS A 11 8.82 -3.31 -9.56
CA LYS A 11 10.09 -2.67 -9.93
C LYS A 11 10.65 -1.75 -8.82
N TYR A 12 9.78 -1.05 -8.11
CA TYR A 12 10.21 -0.17 -7.01
C TYR A 12 10.67 -0.97 -5.78
N ILE A 13 10.04 -2.11 -5.51
CA ILE A 13 10.50 -3.04 -4.47
C ILE A 13 11.84 -3.65 -4.86
N GLY A 14 11.97 -4.11 -6.12
CA GLY A 14 13.23 -4.63 -6.66
C GLY A 14 14.37 -3.60 -6.62
N GLU A 15 14.05 -2.32 -6.83
CA GLU A 15 15.01 -1.22 -6.72
C GLU A 15 15.47 -1.01 -5.26
N GLN A 16 14.58 -1.13 -4.28
CA GLN A 16 14.96 -1.08 -2.86
C GLN A 16 15.93 -2.20 -2.48
N ILE A 17 15.73 -3.41 -2.99
CA ILE A 17 16.69 -4.51 -2.78
C ILE A 17 18.09 -4.10 -3.26
N LYS A 18 18.19 -3.54 -4.47
CA LYS A 18 19.45 -3.04 -5.03
C LYS A 18 20.09 -1.96 -4.14
N PHE A 19 19.30 -1.01 -3.65
CA PHE A 19 19.81 0.04 -2.78
C PHE A 19 20.33 -0.51 -1.45
N PHE A 20 19.66 -1.49 -0.89
CA PHE A 20 20.12 -2.14 0.35
C PHE A 20 21.41 -2.93 0.14
N GLU A 21 21.54 -3.64 -0.97
CA GLU A 21 22.76 -4.36 -1.34
C GLU A 21 23.97 -3.41 -1.52
N GLN A 22 23.73 -2.22 -2.08
CA GLN A 22 24.77 -1.22 -2.32
C GLN A 22 25.16 -0.45 -1.06
N SER A 23 24.19 -0.11 -0.22
CA SER A 23 24.40 0.75 0.96
C SER A 23 24.72 -0.03 2.23
N GLY A 24 24.27 -1.29 2.32
CA GLY A 24 24.31 -2.08 3.57
C GLY A 24 23.41 -1.55 4.68
N ALA A 25 22.52 -0.59 4.37
CA ALA A 25 21.71 0.09 5.38
C ALA A 25 20.61 -0.82 5.95
N HIS A 26 20.07 -1.73 5.15
CA HIS A 26 19.00 -2.66 5.52
C HIS A 26 19.20 -4.02 4.87
N ASN A 27 18.63 -5.04 5.51
CA ASN A 27 18.47 -6.36 4.91
C ASN A 27 17.00 -6.51 4.43
N TYR A 28 16.81 -6.76 3.16
CA TYR A 28 15.51 -7.07 2.62
C TYR A 28 15.04 -8.44 3.12
N VAL A 29 13.83 -8.50 3.65
CA VAL A 29 13.21 -9.73 4.15
C VAL A 29 12.04 -10.14 3.29
N PHE A 30 11.11 -9.19 3.07
CA PHE A 30 9.84 -9.45 2.40
C PHE A 30 9.31 -8.17 1.74
N GLY A 31 8.70 -8.29 0.57
CA GLY A 31 7.96 -7.23 -0.09
C GLY A 31 6.72 -7.77 -0.77
N LEU A 32 5.66 -6.97 -0.80
CA LEU A 32 4.39 -7.32 -1.41
C LEU A 32 3.76 -6.11 -2.11
N GLU A 33 2.95 -6.41 -3.09
CA GLU A 33 1.98 -5.48 -3.67
C GLU A 33 0.57 -5.92 -3.25
N GLU A 34 -0.38 -4.99 -3.34
CA GLU A 34 -1.80 -5.29 -3.18
C GLU A 34 -2.32 -6.26 -4.25
N SER A 35 -1.64 -6.34 -5.38
CA SER A 35 -2.01 -7.17 -6.53
C SER A 35 -0.91 -8.16 -6.89
N TYR A 36 -1.32 -9.42 -7.08
CA TYR A 36 -0.57 -10.49 -7.73
C TYR A 36 0.72 -10.95 -7.07
N GLY A 37 1.03 -10.59 -5.84
CA GLY A 37 2.01 -11.37 -5.12
C GLY A 37 3.10 -10.63 -4.35
N CYS A 38 4.06 -11.44 -3.92
CA CYS A 38 5.12 -11.06 -3.01
C CYS A 38 6.45 -11.70 -3.42
N LEU A 39 7.51 -11.25 -2.77
CA LEU A 39 8.84 -11.82 -2.86
C LEU A 39 9.44 -11.89 -1.45
N ALA A 40 9.95 -13.06 -1.07
CA ALA A 40 10.77 -13.25 0.13
C ALA A 40 12.22 -13.49 -0.28
N GLY A 41 13.16 -12.76 0.34
CA GLY A 41 14.59 -12.85 0.01
C GLY A 41 15.00 -12.10 -1.26
N THR A 42 16.26 -12.19 -1.63
CA THR A 42 16.90 -11.32 -2.64
C THR A 42 17.32 -12.03 -3.93
N TYR A 43 16.92 -13.28 -4.11
CA TYR A 43 17.29 -14.11 -5.27
C TYR A 43 16.64 -13.66 -6.59
N ALA A 44 15.53 -12.92 -6.51
CA ALA A 44 14.81 -12.34 -7.65
C ALA A 44 14.57 -10.85 -7.43
N ARG A 45 14.01 -10.16 -8.44
CA ARG A 45 13.67 -8.74 -8.40
C ARG A 45 12.20 -8.48 -8.77
N ASP A 46 11.42 -9.54 -8.83
CA ASP A 46 9.98 -9.48 -9.07
C ASP A 46 9.28 -10.57 -8.24
N LYS A 47 7.96 -10.52 -8.22
CA LYS A 47 7.08 -11.46 -7.54
C LYS A 47 7.40 -12.91 -7.91
N ASP A 48 7.36 -13.81 -6.93
CA ASP A 48 7.53 -15.23 -7.16
C ASP A 48 6.35 -16.01 -6.55
N ALA A 49 5.50 -16.53 -7.42
CA ALA A 49 4.34 -17.31 -7.02
C ALA A 49 4.72 -18.65 -6.37
N CYS A 50 5.84 -19.27 -6.77
CA CYS A 50 6.30 -20.54 -6.18
C CYS A 50 6.68 -20.33 -4.72
N VAL A 51 7.44 -19.29 -4.43
CA VAL A 51 7.80 -18.91 -3.05
C VAL A 51 6.58 -18.50 -2.24
N ALA A 52 5.65 -17.76 -2.83
CA ALA A 52 4.40 -17.38 -2.15
C ALA A 52 3.59 -18.61 -1.72
N VAL A 53 3.44 -19.60 -2.60
CA VAL A 53 2.75 -20.86 -2.27
C VAL A 53 3.51 -21.65 -1.20
N MET A 54 4.83 -21.77 -1.31
CA MET A 54 5.66 -22.43 -0.30
C MET A 54 5.51 -21.78 1.08
N MET A 55 5.60 -20.47 1.16
CA MET A 55 5.41 -19.73 2.41
C MET A 55 4.01 -19.92 2.98
N LEU A 56 2.98 -19.91 2.14
CA LEU A 56 1.61 -20.16 2.60
C LEU A 56 1.46 -21.56 3.19
N CYS A 57 2.09 -22.57 2.58
CA CYS A 57 2.11 -23.93 3.12
C CYS A 57 2.83 -24.00 4.47
N GLU A 58 3.95 -23.29 4.63
CA GLU A 58 4.67 -23.23 5.91
C GLU A 58 3.84 -22.55 6.99
N VAL A 59 3.19 -21.44 6.68
CA VAL A 59 2.29 -20.74 7.60
C VAL A 59 1.11 -21.66 8.00
N ALA A 60 0.53 -22.36 7.03
CA ALA A 60 -0.54 -23.32 7.32
C ALA A 60 -0.08 -24.46 8.23
N ALA A 61 1.12 -25.00 7.99
CA ALA A 61 1.72 -26.06 8.84
C ALA A 61 2.00 -25.55 10.26
N TYR A 62 2.52 -24.33 10.39
CA TYR A 62 2.78 -23.68 11.67
C TYR A 62 1.51 -23.55 12.53
N TYR A 63 0.43 -23.01 11.95
CA TYR A 63 -0.84 -22.87 12.67
C TYR A 63 -1.53 -24.22 12.94
N LYS A 64 -1.41 -25.18 12.00
CA LYS A 64 -1.91 -26.55 12.21
C LYS A 64 -1.28 -27.22 13.42
N GLN A 65 0.02 -27.03 13.69
CA GLN A 65 0.68 -27.54 14.89
C GLN A 65 0.10 -26.95 16.18
N GLN A 66 -0.52 -25.78 16.11
CA GLN A 66 -1.21 -25.12 17.23
C GLN A 66 -2.70 -25.44 17.29
N GLY A 67 -3.19 -26.37 16.45
CA GLY A 67 -4.61 -26.72 16.36
C GLY A 67 -5.48 -25.66 15.67
N LYS A 68 -4.88 -24.72 14.94
CA LYS A 68 -5.57 -23.62 14.25
C LYS A 68 -5.55 -23.82 12.74
N THR A 69 -6.59 -23.30 12.10
CA THR A 69 -6.64 -23.11 10.65
C THR A 69 -6.06 -21.76 10.26
N LEU A 70 -5.85 -21.51 8.95
CA LEU A 70 -5.48 -20.18 8.46
C LEU A 70 -6.59 -19.15 8.71
N TRP A 71 -7.85 -19.60 8.75
CA TRP A 71 -8.98 -18.73 9.10
C TRP A 71 -8.89 -18.28 10.55
N ASP A 72 -8.63 -19.20 11.48
CA ASP A 72 -8.46 -18.86 12.89
C ASP A 72 -7.30 -17.89 13.09
N ALA A 73 -6.19 -18.11 12.39
CA ALA A 73 -5.03 -17.21 12.41
C ALA A 73 -5.36 -15.80 11.87
N MET A 74 -6.21 -15.71 10.85
CA MET A 74 -6.67 -14.42 10.32
C MET A 74 -7.59 -13.71 11.32
N VAL A 75 -8.47 -14.44 12.01
CA VAL A 75 -9.32 -13.88 13.06
C VAL A 75 -8.48 -13.37 14.22
N ASP A 76 -7.51 -14.14 14.70
CA ASP A 76 -6.56 -13.70 15.74
C ASP A 76 -5.84 -12.38 15.34
N MET A 77 -5.40 -12.29 14.09
CA MET A 77 -4.75 -11.09 13.56
C MET A 77 -5.70 -9.89 13.57
N TYR A 78 -6.98 -10.08 13.24
CA TYR A 78 -7.99 -9.02 13.34
C TYR A 78 -8.27 -8.60 14.78
N GLU A 79 -8.26 -9.54 15.73
CA GLU A 79 -8.42 -9.24 17.16
C GLU A 79 -7.23 -8.45 17.70
N GLU A 80 -6.01 -8.79 17.27
CA GLU A 80 -4.79 -8.14 17.74
C GLU A 80 -4.57 -6.75 17.10
N TYR A 81 -4.80 -6.62 15.78
CA TYR A 81 -4.44 -5.41 15.01
C TYR A 81 -5.63 -4.59 14.52
N GLY A 82 -6.84 -5.10 14.66
CA GLY A 82 -8.07 -4.50 14.13
C GLY A 82 -8.50 -5.11 12.79
N TYR A 83 -9.77 -4.93 12.47
CA TYR A 83 -10.36 -5.44 11.23
C TYR A 83 -10.08 -4.48 10.07
N TYR A 84 -9.44 -4.98 9.04
CA TYR A 84 -9.19 -4.26 7.80
C TYR A 84 -9.94 -4.92 6.65
N LYS A 85 -10.65 -4.11 5.87
CA LYS A 85 -11.35 -4.55 4.66
C LYS A 85 -10.90 -3.70 3.49
N GLU A 86 -10.40 -4.35 2.47
CA GLU A 86 -10.04 -3.73 1.20
C GLU A 86 -11.15 -3.90 0.18
N GLY A 87 -11.21 -2.97 -0.77
CA GLY A 87 -12.09 -3.02 -1.91
C GLY A 87 -11.42 -2.41 -3.12
N LEU A 88 -11.69 -2.96 -4.30
CA LEU A 88 -11.21 -2.45 -5.58
C LEU A 88 -12.39 -2.03 -6.44
N ALA A 89 -12.33 -0.81 -6.95
CA ALA A 89 -13.23 -0.33 -7.99
C ALA A 89 -12.41 0.03 -9.22
N THR A 90 -12.72 -0.60 -10.34
CA THR A 90 -12.02 -0.38 -11.62
C THR A 90 -12.94 0.31 -12.60
N MET A 91 -12.44 1.39 -13.22
CA MET A 91 -13.11 2.09 -14.30
C MET A 91 -12.22 2.05 -15.55
N THR A 92 -12.74 1.50 -16.63
CA THR A 92 -12.02 1.45 -17.92
C THR A 92 -12.74 2.31 -18.94
N LEU A 93 -12.10 3.40 -19.36
CA LEU A 93 -12.57 4.29 -20.41
C LEU A 93 -11.73 4.06 -21.67
N LYS A 94 -12.38 3.80 -22.80
CA LYS A 94 -11.70 3.41 -24.04
C LYS A 94 -11.40 4.62 -24.94
N GLY A 95 -10.34 4.49 -25.74
CA GLY A 95 -9.98 5.47 -26.76
C GLY A 95 -9.35 6.76 -26.21
N ILE A 96 -9.11 7.71 -27.10
CA ILE A 96 -8.46 9.00 -26.80
C ILE A 96 -9.35 9.83 -25.86
N ASP A 97 -10.65 9.81 -26.07
CA ASP A 97 -11.59 10.58 -25.25
C ASP A 97 -11.67 10.04 -23.83
N GLY A 98 -11.66 8.70 -23.68
CA GLY A 98 -11.57 8.07 -22.36
C GLY A 98 -10.29 8.44 -21.60
N ALA A 99 -9.16 8.50 -22.30
CA ALA A 99 -7.91 8.95 -21.68
C ALA A 99 -7.97 10.41 -21.21
N LYS A 100 -8.60 11.30 -21.99
CA LYS A 100 -8.83 12.71 -21.60
C LYS A 100 -9.77 12.82 -20.39
N GLU A 101 -10.82 12.03 -20.36
CA GLU A 101 -11.76 12.00 -19.26
C GLU A 101 -11.09 11.57 -17.95
N ILE A 102 -10.25 10.52 -17.98
CA ILE A 102 -9.45 10.11 -16.82
C ILE A 102 -8.54 11.28 -16.34
N GLN A 103 -7.86 11.97 -17.25
CA GLN A 103 -7.03 13.12 -16.89
C GLN A 103 -7.85 14.25 -16.26
N THR A 104 -9.02 14.52 -16.79
CA THR A 104 -9.93 15.54 -16.26
C THR A 104 -10.41 15.16 -14.85
N MET A 105 -10.82 13.92 -14.63
CA MET A 105 -11.18 13.42 -13.30
C MET A 105 -10.05 13.58 -12.29
N MET A 106 -8.84 13.17 -12.65
CA MET A 106 -7.68 13.30 -11.77
C MET A 106 -7.33 14.76 -11.46
N THR A 107 -7.50 15.66 -12.43
CA THR A 107 -7.32 17.11 -12.23
C THR A 107 -8.37 17.66 -11.26
N ASN A 108 -9.63 17.30 -11.46
CA ASN A 108 -10.71 17.75 -10.58
C ASN A 108 -10.51 17.27 -9.13
N PHE A 109 -10.07 16.04 -8.93
CA PHE A 109 -9.76 15.53 -7.58
C PHE A 109 -8.58 16.24 -6.93
N ARG A 110 -7.61 16.74 -7.71
CA ARG A 110 -6.49 17.55 -7.19
C ARG A 110 -6.93 18.94 -6.79
N GLU A 111 -7.70 19.60 -7.66
CA GLU A 111 -8.14 20.99 -7.45
C GLU A 111 -9.25 21.09 -6.39
N ASN A 112 -10.11 20.07 -6.35
CA ASN A 112 -11.26 20.01 -5.45
C ASN A 112 -11.25 18.69 -4.65
N PRO A 113 -10.28 18.50 -3.74
CA PRO A 113 -10.21 17.27 -2.96
C PRO A 113 -11.48 17.08 -2.13
N PRO A 114 -12.07 15.87 -2.12
CA PRO A 114 -13.27 15.59 -1.34
C PRO A 114 -12.98 15.80 0.15
N LYS A 115 -13.92 16.41 0.86
CA LYS A 115 -13.84 16.60 2.32
C LYS A 115 -14.26 15.34 3.09
N GLU A 116 -15.02 14.47 2.42
CA GLU A 116 -15.57 13.25 2.97
C GLU A 116 -15.65 12.18 1.88
N LEU A 117 -15.34 10.95 2.23
CA LEU A 117 -15.45 9.77 1.38
C LEU A 117 -16.10 8.64 2.18
N GLY A 118 -17.20 8.08 1.66
CA GLY A 118 -17.91 6.96 2.28
C GLY A 118 -18.39 7.24 3.71
N GLY A 119 -18.71 8.48 4.07
CA GLY A 119 -19.11 8.88 5.43
C GLY A 119 -17.93 9.18 6.37
N PHE A 120 -16.69 9.12 5.88
CA PHE A 120 -15.49 9.40 6.66
C PHE A 120 -14.83 10.70 6.23
N LYS A 121 -14.47 11.54 7.22
CA LYS A 121 -13.77 12.79 6.97
C LYS A 121 -12.37 12.53 6.39
N VAL A 122 -11.98 13.28 5.36
CA VAL A 122 -10.62 13.26 4.82
C VAL A 122 -9.71 14.10 5.72
N LEU A 123 -8.64 13.50 6.23
CA LEU A 123 -7.68 14.15 7.14
C LEU A 123 -6.44 14.64 6.41
N ALA A 124 -5.99 13.91 5.40
CA ALA A 124 -4.81 14.30 4.64
C ALA A 124 -4.95 13.85 3.17
N VAL A 125 -4.25 14.55 2.29
CA VAL A 125 -4.15 14.24 0.86
C VAL A 125 -2.68 14.12 0.50
N ARG A 126 -2.31 13.05 -0.22
CA ARG A 126 -0.99 12.91 -0.84
C ARG A 126 -1.18 12.95 -2.36
N ASP A 127 -0.57 13.94 -3.02
CA ASP A 127 -0.49 14.00 -4.47
C ASP A 127 0.93 13.66 -4.91
N TYR A 128 1.10 12.45 -5.39
CA TYR A 128 2.41 11.95 -5.84
C TYR A 128 2.88 12.60 -7.14
N LYS A 129 1.98 13.20 -7.93
CA LYS A 129 2.38 13.96 -9.12
C LYS A 129 3.06 15.28 -8.76
N ALA A 130 2.59 15.92 -7.71
CA ALA A 130 3.12 17.19 -7.22
C ALA A 130 4.17 17.01 -6.10
N ASP A 131 4.45 15.79 -5.67
CA ASP A 131 5.29 15.44 -4.51
C ASP A 131 4.88 16.23 -3.26
N VAL A 132 3.58 16.24 -2.96
CA VAL A 132 3.06 16.97 -1.79
C VAL A 132 2.09 16.13 -0.98
N ARG A 133 2.25 16.17 0.33
CA ARG A 133 1.27 15.76 1.32
C ARG A 133 0.74 17.00 2.02
N VAL A 134 -0.57 17.12 2.12
CA VAL A 134 -1.25 18.18 2.86
C VAL A 134 -2.06 17.56 3.98
N ASP A 135 -1.78 17.92 5.21
CA ASP A 135 -2.63 17.63 6.35
C ASP A 135 -3.77 18.64 6.36
N LEU A 136 -5.01 18.18 6.24
CA LEU A 136 -6.19 19.06 6.15
C LEU A 136 -6.68 19.55 7.51
N VAL A 137 -6.14 19.03 8.60
CA VAL A 137 -6.47 19.46 9.96
C VAL A 137 -5.55 20.60 10.38
N SER A 138 -4.24 20.41 10.24
CA SER A 138 -3.23 21.39 10.62
C SER A 138 -2.89 22.39 9.51
N GLY A 139 -3.14 22.03 8.24
CA GLY A 139 -2.70 22.77 7.07
C GLY A 139 -1.21 22.57 6.72
N GLU A 140 -0.52 21.69 7.44
CA GLU A 140 0.90 21.41 7.22
C GLU A 140 1.13 20.73 5.86
N LYS A 141 2.22 21.12 5.20
CA LYS A 141 2.65 20.52 3.94
C LYS A 141 4.03 19.89 4.08
N SER A 142 4.18 18.69 3.51
CA SER A 142 5.45 17.98 3.44
C SER A 142 5.60 17.29 2.07
N ALA A 143 6.82 16.89 1.71
CA ALA A 143 7.03 16.06 0.54
C ALA A 143 6.55 14.63 0.79
N THR A 144 6.15 13.92 -0.26
CA THR A 144 5.84 12.49 -0.19
C THR A 144 7.12 11.65 -0.18
N GLY A 145 8.20 12.17 -0.80
CA GLY A 145 9.49 11.51 -0.91
C GLY A 145 9.51 10.34 -1.89
N LEU A 146 8.49 10.23 -2.74
CA LEU A 146 8.38 9.17 -3.74
C LEU A 146 8.44 9.74 -5.17
N PRO A 147 8.80 8.92 -6.18
CA PRO A 147 8.83 9.36 -7.57
C PRO A 147 7.49 9.94 -8.03
N SER A 148 7.54 10.90 -8.99
CA SER A 148 6.32 11.50 -9.53
C SER A 148 5.44 10.44 -10.22
N SER A 149 4.18 10.38 -9.83
CA SER A 149 3.18 9.46 -10.37
C SER A 149 1.79 10.07 -10.34
N ASN A 150 0.93 9.73 -11.32
CA ASN A 150 -0.44 10.22 -11.37
C ASN A 150 -1.35 9.50 -10.37
N VAL A 151 -0.99 9.53 -9.10
CA VAL A 151 -1.68 8.89 -7.99
C VAL A 151 -2.09 9.94 -6.96
N LEU A 152 -3.28 9.78 -6.42
CA LEU A 152 -3.80 10.52 -5.27
C LEU A 152 -4.13 9.53 -4.15
N TYR A 153 -3.78 9.87 -2.92
CA TYR A 153 -4.10 9.09 -1.73
C TYR A 153 -4.82 10.00 -0.71
N TYR A 154 -6.00 9.58 -0.28
CA TYR A 154 -6.80 10.27 0.72
C TYR A 154 -6.78 9.48 2.02
N CYS A 155 -6.26 10.08 3.09
CA CYS A 155 -6.29 9.50 4.42
C CYS A 155 -7.61 9.89 5.10
N LEU A 156 -8.33 8.89 5.60
CA LEU A 156 -9.65 9.09 6.21
C LEU A 156 -9.56 8.99 7.74
N LEU A 157 -10.51 9.62 8.43
CA LEU A 157 -10.70 9.42 9.84
C LEU A 157 -11.32 8.04 10.09
N TYR A 158 -10.52 7.10 10.60
CA TYR A 158 -11.02 5.84 11.09
C TYR A 158 -11.37 5.94 12.58
N THR A 159 -12.33 5.15 13.02
CA THR A 159 -12.71 5.04 14.43
C THR A 159 -11.65 4.33 15.29
N SER A 160 -10.69 3.65 14.64
CA SER A 160 -9.55 2.99 15.28
C SER A 160 -8.24 3.53 14.68
N PRO A 161 -7.28 3.99 15.48
CA PRO A 161 -6.01 4.45 14.95
C PRO A 161 -5.24 3.28 14.32
N SER A 162 -4.70 3.51 13.13
CA SER A 162 -3.76 2.59 12.49
C SER A 162 -2.54 2.36 13.40
N PRO A 163 -1.93 1.18 13.41
CA PRO A 163 -0.65 0.97 14.09
C PRO A 163 0.44 1.98 13.71
N ARG A 164 0.34 2.59 12.53
CA ARG A 164 1.24 3.66 12.05
C ARG A 164 1.03 5.00 12.76
N ASP A 165 -0.14 5.22 13.33
CA ASP A 165 -0.48 6.47 14.01
C ASP A 165 -0.12 6.45 15.51
N ARG A 166 0.48 5.35 15.97
CA ARG A 166 0.90 5.12 17.36
C ARG A 166 2.40 5.34 17.60
N SER A 167 3.16 5.75 16.57
CA SER A 167 4.60 6.01 16.68
C SER A 167 4.90 7.50 16.82
#